data_2b1b4d8c17fd565df9141d4ca9b9609c
#
_entry.id   2b1b4d8c17fd565df9141d4ca9b9609c
#
_cell.length_a   1.000
_cell.length_b   1.000
_cell.length_c   1.000
_cell.angle_alpha   90.00
_cell.angle_beta   90.00
_cell.angle_gamma   90.00
#
_symmetry.space_group_name_H-M   'P 1'
#
loop_
_entity.id
_entity.type
_entity.pdbx_description
1 polymer ?
#
loop_
_entity_poly.entity_id
_entity_poly.type
_entity_poly.pdbx_seq_one_letter_code
_entity_poly.pdbx_strand_id
1 'polypeptide(L)'
;MINLLTKTLLFLIVTIGLAFPSQTSCGYCYKKVDGRYIIFETKTYHQSCYQTYIQVKCSHCSKKIDGHYSIYNDKSYHAGCYKKYVQIRCDHCGNTISDAYNIDNDKKYHKACYVNNILEKCDACLNPIEGKYNKDYWGNIYHQKHNDEFPSCDNCNRLMCERITKGGYTIDKKRNICSLCYPKIIVKQSQIINIDKEVKSVLSDIGINNIPSNIPISIVNSMAELDHISTIRLGNVRGYTHYNVNTLAGRKIKEEFHIYVLSNLHELAFKAVLAHEYLHVYLFQNDYDLESDLREGFCNLGSQLILKKDNSIVSNYLLDSMYESDDLDYGKGFIKMNKMLEKKGWNKLLNYLVKLSK
;
A
#
# COMPACT_ATOMS: atom_id res chain seq x y z
N MET A 1 -10.15 25.71 1.40
CA MET A 1 -11.41 26.14 0.72
C MET A 1 -11.31 27.63 0.43
N ILE A 2 -11.13 28.03 -0.80
CA ILE A 2 -11.05 29.43 -1.21
C ILE A 2 -12.44 29.79 -1.74
N ASN A 3 -13.12 30.72 -1.05
CA ASN A 3 -14.42 31.22 -1.49
C ASN A 3 -14.26 32.11 -2.71
N LEU A 4 -14.80 31.69 -3.84
CA LEU A 4 -14.90 32.48 -5.06
C LEU A 4 -16.17 33.34 -5.00
N LEU A 5 -16.04 34.57 -4.52
CA LEU A 5 -17.10 35.57 -4.64
C LEU A 5 -16.90 36.33 -5.97
N THR A 6 -17.61 35.87 -7.01
CA THR A 6 -17.80 36.69 -8.23
C THR A 6 -18.89 37.74 -7.93
N LYS A 7 -18.53 39.00 -7.77
CA LYS A 7 -19.48 40.09 -7.75
C LYS A 7 -19.68 40.69 -9.14
N THR A 8 -20.92 40.80 -9.44
CA THR A 8 -21.67 41.21 -10.63
C THR A 8 -21.30 42.52 -11.27
N LEU A 9 -21.44 42.57 -12.60
CA LEU A 9 -21.58 43.67 -13.56
C LEU A 9 -21.90 45.05 -12.97
N LEU A 10 -20.94 45.98 -13.12
CA LEU A 10 -21.24 47.40 -13.01
C LEU A 10 -21.39 48.01 -14.41
N PHE A 11 -22.56 48.59 -14.69
CA PHE A 11 -22.81 49.29 -15.94
C PHE A 11 -22.12 50.67 -15.88
N LEU A 12 -21.13 50.89 -16.73
CA LEU A 12 -20.56 52.22 -16.93
C LEU A 12 -21.37 52.97 -17.98
N ILE A 13 -22.20 53.91 -17.57
CA ILE A 13 -22.80 54.84 -18.51
C ILE A 13 -21.86 56.06 -18.64
N VAL A 14 -21.15 56.13 -19.75
CA VAL A 14 -20.32 57.29 -20.11
C VAL A 14 -21.13 58.11 -21.13
N THR A 15 -21.54 59.28 -20.76
CA THR A 15 -22.16 60.24 -21.72
C THR A 15 -21.16 61.33 -22.10
N ILE A 16 -21.03 61.59 -23.38
CA ILE A 16 -20.22 62.72 -23.90
C ILE A 16 -21.18 63.87 -24.21
N GLY A 17 -21.10 64.92 -23.42
CA GLY A 17 -21.95 66.13 -23.59
C GLY A 17 -21.19 67.25 -24.36
N LEU A 18 -21.93 67.97 -25.22
CA LEU A 18 -21.45 69.13 -25.96
C LEU A 18 -22.15 70.43 -25.52
N ALA A 19 -22.78 70.48 -24.36
CA ALA A 19 -23.43 71.67 -23.86
C ALA A 19 -22.65 72.28 -22.69
N PHE A 20 -22.51 73.60 -22.65
CA PHE A 20 -21.80 74.36 -21.62
C PHE A 20 -22.57 74.33 -20.28
N PRO A 21 -22.11 73.62 -19.26
CA PRO A 21 -22.61 73.81 -17.92
C PRO A 21 -21.95 75.06 -17.33
N SER A 22 -22.76 76.05 -16.99
CA SER A 22 -22.29 77.18 -16.22
C SER A 22 -21.74 76.68 -14.87
N GLN A 23 -20.40 76.81 -14.68
CA GLN A 23 -19.68 76.54 -13.41
C GLN A 23 -19.54 75.11 -12.89
N THR A 24 -19.35 74.13 -13.68
CA THR A 24 -18.94 72.79 -13.16
C THR A 24 -17.45 72.65 -13.04
N SER A 25 -16.98 72.24 -11.85
CA SER A 25 -15.56 71.92 -11.61
C SER A 25 -15.25 70.45 -11.87
N CYS A 26 -14.08 70.12 -12.35
CA CYS A 26 -13.63 68.76 -12.55
C CYS A 26 -13.53 67.99 -11.22
N GLY A 27 -14.16 66.88 -11.13
CA GLY A 27 -14.19 66.01 -9.92
C GLY A 27 -12.83 65.45 -9.51
N TYR A 28 -11.78 65.63 -10.33
CA TYR A 28 -10.40 65.21 -10.03
C TYR A 28 -9.49 66.39 -9.70
N CYS A 29 -9.35 67.36 -10.63
CA CYS A 29 -8.39 68.47 -10.46
C CYS A 29 -9.02 69.77 -9.90
N TYR A 30 -10.35 69.76 -9.66
CA TYR A 30 -11.16 70.86 -9.10
C TYR A 30 -11.13 72.17 -9.92
N LYS A 31 -10.50 72.16 -11.09
CA LYS A 31 -10.51 73.33 -12.00
C LYS A 31 -11.79 73.34 -12.83
N LYS A 32 -12.19 74.55 -13.30
CA LYS A 32 -13.35 74.71 -14.18
C LYS A 32 -13.20 73.84 -15.45
N VAL A 33 -14.30 73.16 -15.82
CA VAL A 33 -14.34 72.34 -17.01
C VAL A 33 -14.81 73.18 -18.19
N ASP A 34 -13.89 73.48 -19.13
CA ASP A 34 -14.15 74.16 -20.36
C ASP A 34 -13.93 73.20 -21.55
N GLY A 35 -14.87 73.09 -22.50
CA GLY A 35 -14.80 72.27 -23.69
C GLY A 35 -15.38 70.85 -23.46
N ARG A 36 -14.75 69.82 -24.09
CA ARG A 36 -15.25 68.43 -23.99
C ARG A 36 -15.04 67.85 -22.62
N TYR A 37 -16.09 67.26 -22.03
CA TYR A 37 -16.09 66.66 -20.71
C TYR A 37 -16.71 65.26 -20.69
N ILE A 38 -16.46 64.53 -19.63
CA ILE A 38 -17.02 63.22 -19.34
C ILE A 38 -17.78 63.32 -18.02
N ILE A 39 -18.99 62.78 -17.97
CA ILE A 39 -19.75 62.56 -16.73
C ILE A 39 -19.57 61.10 -16.32
N PHE A 40 -19.09 60.90 -15.10
CA PHE A 40 -18.90 59.58 -14.51
C PHE A 40 -19.30 59.62 -13.03
N GLU A 41 -20.16 58.74 -12.61
CA GLU A 41 -20.69 58.67 -11.23
C GLU A 41 -21.14 60.04 -10.71
N THR A 42 -21.98 60.73 -11.46
CA THR A 42 -22.55 62.07 -11.11
C THR A 42 -21.54 63.22 -11.11
N LYS A 43 -20.25 63.01 -11.35
CA LYS A 43 -19.20 64.04 -11.40
C LYS A 43 -18.76 64.33 -12.83
N THR A 44 -18.47 65.58 -13.06
CA THR A 44 -17.92 66.00 -14.37
C THR A 44 -16.41 66.03 -14.32
N TYR A 45 -15.77 65.60 -15.40
CA TYR A 45 -14.31 65.52 -15.48
C TYR A 45 -13.84 66.11 -16.81
N HIS A 46 -12.68 66.79 -16.82
CA HIS A 46 -11.95 67.01 -18.08
C HIS A 46 -11.67 65.66 -18.73
N GLN A 47 -11.76 65.58 -20.03
CA GLN A 47 -11.51 64.33 -20.77
C GLN A 47 -10.12 63.74 -20.41
N SER A 48 -9.09 64.57 -20.31
CA SER A 48 -7.73 64.14 -19.92
C SER A 48 -7.67 63.65 -18.49
N CYS A 49 -8.33 64.31 -17.53
CA CYS A 49 -8.36 63.88 -16.13
C CYS A 49 -9.05 62.54 -15.99
N TYR A 50 -10.22 62.36 -16.65
CA TYR A 50 -10.92 61.07 -16.63
C TYR A 50 -10.07 59.98 -17.22
N GLN A 51 -9.52 60.17 -18.42
CA GLN A 51 -8.72 59.16 -19.12
C GLN A 51 -7.44 58.75 -18.40
N THR A 52 -6.85 59.66 -17.64
CA THR A 52 -5.56 59.39 -16.98
C THR A 52 -5.76 58.80 -15.59
N TYR A 53 -6.71 59.31 -14.80
CA TYR A 53 -6.80 59.05 -13.37
C TYR A 53 -8.05 58.33 -12.92
N ILE A 54 -9.15 58.40 -13.66
CA ILE A 54 -10.45 57.85 -13.26
C ILE A 54 -10.80 56.62 -14.07
N GLN A 55 -10.48 56.58 -15.37
CA GLN A 55 -10.85 55.47 -16.24
C GLN A 55 -10.20 54.17 -15.78
N VAL A 56 -11.03 53.16 -15.60
CA VAL A 56 -10.59 51.81 -15.19
C VAL A 56 -9.65 51.24 -16.23
N LYS A 57 -8.55 50.66 -15.76
CA LYS A 57 -7.56 49.95 -16.61
C LYS A 57 -7.56 48.48 -16.32
N CYS A 58 -7.34 47.68 -17.33
CA CYS A 58 -7.20 46.24 -17.20
C CYS A 58 -5.92 45.86 -16.45
N SER A 59 -6.02 45.14 -15.37
CA SER A 59 -4.87 44.74 -14.55
C SER A 59 -3.95 43.76 -15.26
N HIS A 60 -4.40 43.13 -16.36
CA HIS A 60 -3.56 42.20 -17.15
C HIS A 60 -2.79 42.93 -18.27
N CYS A 61 -3.48 43.74 -19.10
CA CYS A 61 -2.86 44.34 -20.27
C CYS A 61 -2.60 45.85 -20.14
N SER A 62 -2.95 46.45 -18.98
CA SER A 62 -2.80 47.88 -18.65
C SER A 62 -3.55 48.85 -19.58
N LYS A 63 -4.31 48.34 -20.56
CA LYS A 63 -5.09 49.16 -21.47
C LYS A 63 -6.37 49.61 -20.79
N LYS A 64 -6.92 50.73 -21.23
CA LYS A 64 -8.21 51.25 -20.77
C LYS A 64 -9.35 50.26 -21.05
N ILE A 65 -10.31 50.23 -20.14
CA ILE A 65 -11.51 49.39 -20.30
C ILE A 65 -12.66 50.31 -20.68
N ASP A 66 -13.20 50.09 -21.85
CA ASP A 66 -14.40 50.75 -22.34
C ASP A 66 -15.57 49.73 -22.32
N GLY A 67 -16.63 50.02 -21.56
CA GLY A 67 -17.80 49.14 -21.40
C GLY A 67 -17.69 48.15 -20.25
N HIS A 68 -18.21 46.92 -20.48
CA HIS A 68 -18.29 45.87 -19.44
C HIS A 68 -16.91 45.27 -19.10
N TYR A 69 -16.67 45.00 -17.81
CA TYR A 69 -15.48 44.39 -17.34
C TYR A 69 -15.74 43.39 -16.21
N SER A 70 -14.79 42.50 -15.98
CA SER A 70 -14.81 41.53 -14.91
C SER A 70 -13.96 42.00 -13.74
N ILE A 71 -14.45 41.79 -12.50
CA ILE A 71 -13.69 42.06 -11.27
C ILE A 71 -13.29 40.71 -10.65
N TYR A 72 -12.04 40.60 -10.30
CA TYR A 72 -11.51 39.42 -9.58
C TYR A 72 -10.38 39.89 -8.63
N ASN A 73 -10.49 39.54 -7.36
CA ASN A 73 -9.57 39.96 -6.29
C ASN A 73 -9.32 41.49 -6.35
N ASP A 74 -10.39 42.28 -6.38
CA ASP A 74 -10.39 43.76 -6.44
C ASP A 74 -9.65 44.37 -7.65
N LYS A 75 -9.38 43.56 -8.67
CA LYS A 75 -8.75 44.00 -9.93
C LYS A 75 -9.73 43.91 -11.08
N SER A 76 -9.67 44.91 -11.96
CA SER A 76 -10.53 45.00 -13.13
C SER A 76 -9.85 44.46 -14.37
N TYR A 77 -10.61 43.74 -15.19
CA TYR A 77 -10.08 43.07 -16.40
C TYR A 77 -11.06 43.25 -17.57
N HIS A 78 -10.57 43.44 -18.79
CA HIS A 78 -11.40 43.19 -19.96
C HIS A 78 -11.98 41.78 -19.92
N ALA A 79 -13.19 41.58 -20.38
CA ALA A 79 -13.83 40.26 -20.39
C ALA A 79 -12.95 39.18 -21.07
N GLY A 80 -12.31 39.54 -22.19
CA GLY A 80 -11.38 38.66 -22.89
C GLY A 80 -10.10 38.35 -22.12
N CYS A 81 -9.53 39.35 -21.43
CA CYS A 81 -8.33 39.15 -20.58
C CYS A 81 -8.67 38.26 -19.39
N TYR A 82 -9.82 38.51 -18.74
CA TYR A 82 -10.29 37.67 -17.65
C TYR A 82 -10.45 36.22 -18.09
N LYS A 83 -11.21 36.00 -19.16
CA LYS A 83 -11.48 34.65 -19.68
C LYS A 83 -10.22 33.88 -20.05
N LYS A 84 -9.22 34.55 -20.60
CA LYS A 84 -8.01 33.89 -21.13
C LYS A 84 -6.92 33.70 -20.07
N TYR A 85 -6.73 34.66 -19.16
CA TYR A 85 -5.55 34.72 -18.30
C TYR A 85 -5.84 34.65 -16.80
N VAL A 86 -7.07 34.89 -16.38
CA VAL A 86 -7.44 34.97 -14.96
C VAL A 86 -8.39 33.85 -14.55
N GLN A 87 -9.29 33.48 -15.47
CA GLN A 87 -10.31 32.47 -15.20
C GLN A 87 -9.66 31.10 -15.01
N ILE A 88 -9.97 30.48 -13.86
CA ILE A 88 -9.48 29.13 -13.54
C ILE A 88 -10.22 28.09 -14.41
N ARG A 89 -9.48 27.18 -15.02
CA ARG A 89 -10.01 26.07 -15.83
C ARG A 89 -9.63 24.73 -15.24
N CYS A 90 -10.49 23.77 -15.46
CA CYS A 90 -10.26 22.38 -15.06
C CYS A 90 -9.26 21.73 -16.05
N ASP A 91 -8.16 21.19 -15.51
CA ASP A 91 -7.13 20.52 -16.31
C ASP A 91 -7.60 19.20 -16.95
N HIS A 92 -8.73 18.62 -16.44
CA HIS A 92 -9.30 17.44 -17.03
C HIS A 92 -10.27 17.73 -18.19
N CYS A 93 -11.27 18.60 -17.98
CA CYS A 93 -12.31 18.82 -18.97
C CYS A 93 -12.19 20.15 -19.73
N GLY A 94 -11.23 21.02 -19.40
CA GLY A 94 -11.01 22.34 -20.02
C GLY A 94 -12.06 23.41 -19.68
N ASN A 95 -13.15 23.05 -19.01
CA ASN A 95 -14.21 23.98 -18.68
C ASN A 95 -13.81 24.87 -17.49
N THR A 96 -14.47 26.03 -17.42
CA THR A 96 -14.27 26.98 -16.32
C THR A 96 -14.71 26.42 -14.98
N ILE A 97 -13.90 26.66 -13.94
CA ILE A 97 -14.23 26.36 -12.57
C ILE A 97 -14.80 27.63 -11.93
N SER A 98 -16.08 27.59 -11.53
CA SER A 98 -16.78 28.68 -10.84
C SER A 98 -16.88 28.46 -9.34
N ASP A 99 -16.73 27.24 -8.87
CA ASP A 99 -16.92 26.85 -7.48
C ASP A 99 -15.65 26.35 -6.83
N ALA A 100 -15.75 25.76 -5.64
CA ALA A 100 -14.62 25.09 -4.97
C ALA A 100 -14.06 23.96 -5.85
N TYR A 101 -12.75 23.87 -5.90
CA TYR A 101 -12.03 22.93 -6.75
C TYR A 101 -10.94 22.20 -5.97
N ASN A 102 -10.50 21.06 -6.51
CA ASN A 102 -9.37 20.31 -6.01
C ASN A 102 -8.08 20.70 -6.73
N ILE A 103 -6.96 20.63 -6.02
CA ILE A 103 -5.63 20.82 -6.58
C ILE A 103 -4.86 19.51 -6.35
N ASP A 104 -4.26 19.01 -7.42
CA ASP A 104 -3.38 17.85 -7.37
C ASP A 104 -2.23 18.05 -8.36
N ASN A 105 -0.98 17.92 -7.89
CA ASN A 105 0.23 18.19 -8.66
C ASN A 105 0.16 19.52 -9.45
N ASP A 106 -0.21 20.61 -8.77
CA ASP A 106 -0.42 21.98 -9.31
C ASP A 106 -1.53 22.12 -10.36
N LYS A 107 -2.24 21.05 -10.68
CA LYS A 107 -3.40 21.05 -11.59
C LYS A 107 -4.70 21.26 -10.82
N LYS A 108 -5.65 21.92 -11.47
CA LYS A 108 -6.92 22.32 -10.88
C LYS A 108 -8.07 21.53 -11.51
N TYR A 109 -8.95 20.99 -10.70
CA TYR A 109 -10.03 20.14 -11.17
C TYR A 109 -11.36 20.51 -10.55
N HIS A 110 -12.47 20.47 -11.31
CA HIS A 110 -13.78 20.39 -10.68
C HIS A 110 -13.82 19.22 -9.71
N LYS A 111 -14.56 19.33 -8.63
CA LYS A 111 -14.69 18.25 -7.65
C LYS A 111 -15.10 16.93 -8.30
N ALA A 112 -16.09 16.94 -9.16
CA ALA A 112 -16.55 15.75 -9.87
C ALA A 112 -15.48 15.18 -10.83
N CYS A 113 -14.75 16.05 -11.57
CA CYS A 113 -13.67 15.61 -12.44
C CYS A 113 -12.54 14.94 -11.65
N TYR A 114 -12.19 15.50 -10.49
CA TYR A 114 -11.16 14.96 -9.61
C TYR A 114 -11.56 13.58 -9.08
N VAL A 115 -12.73 13.47 -8.46
CA VAL A 115 -13.22 12.24 -7.86
C VAL A 115 -13.38 11.11 -8.88
N ASN A 116 -13.97 11.41 -10.05
CA ASN A 116 -14.30 10.36 -11.00
C ASN A 116 -13.14 9.94 -11.92
N ASN A 117 -12.16 10.83 -12.15
CA ASN A 117 -11.16 10.61 -13.21
C ASN A 117 -9.70 10.71 -12.73
N ILE A 118 -9.44 11.32 -11.59
CA ILE A 118 -8.07 11.56 -11.10
C ILE A 118 -7.77 10.69 -9.88
N LEU A 119 -8.71 10.57 -8.94
CA LEU A 119 -8.53 9.69 -7.79
C LEU A 119 -8.33 8.24 -8.22
N GLU A 120 -7.41 7.57 -7.52
CA GLU A 120 -7.25 6.12 -7.64
C GLU A 120 -8.55 5.40 -7.32
N LYS A 121 -8.78 4.28 -7.98
CA LYS A 121 -9.98 3.45 -7.79
C LYS A 121 -9.67 2.25 -6.92
N CYS A 122 -10.60 1.93 -6.06
CA CYS A 122 -10.55 0.74 -5.23
C CYS A 122 -10.56 -0.53 -6.08
N ASP A 123 -9.56 -1.40 -5.92
CA ASP A 123 -9.47 -2.67 -6.66
C ASP A 123 -10.60 -3.64 -6.31
N ALA A 124 -11.21 -3.51 -5.13
CA ALA A 124 -12.31 -4.36 -4.71
C ALA A 124 -13.67 -3.92 -5.28
N CYS A 125 -13.97 -2.59 -5.39
CA CYS A 125 -15.30 -2.11 -5.78
C CYS A 125 -15.31 -1.09 -6.94
N LEU A 126 -14.15 -0.65 -7.45
CA LEU A 126 -13.95 0.38 -8.49
C LEU A 126 -14.41 1.80 -8.14
N ASN A 127 -14.94 2.01 -6.97
CA ASN A 127 -15.28 3.36 -6.54
C ASN A 127 -14.00 4.17 -6.27
N PRO A 128 -14.03 5.49 -6.49
CA PRO A 128 -12.92 6.36 -6.15
C PRO A 128 -12.55 6.26 -4.67
N ILE A 129 -11.26 6.31 -4.36
CA ILE A 129 -10.76 6.27 -2.99
C ILE A 129 -10.68 7.68 -2.46
N GLU A 130 -11.66 8.05 -1.63
CA GLU A 130 -11.67 9.30 -0.89
C GLU A 130 -11.21 9.05 0.55
N GLY A 131 -10.00 9.48 0.91
CA GLY A 131 -9.46 9.35 2.26
C GLY A 131 -8.56 8.14 2.48
N LYS A 132 -8.64 7.50 3.66
CA LYS A 132 -7.75 6.39 4.03
C LYS A 132 -8.08 5.12 3.28
N TYR A 133 -7.04 4.40 2.86
CA TYR A 133 -7.14 3.12 2.18
C TYR A 133 -6.09 2.14 2.69
N ASN A 134 -6.26 0.88 2.33
CA ASN A 134 -5.26 -0.16 2.53
C ASN A 134 -4.54 -0.44 1.21
N LYS A 135 -3.26 -0.76 1.31
CA LYS A 135 -2.47 -1.31 0.22
C LYS A 135 -1.87 -2.63 0.68
N ASP A 136 -2.17 -3.70 -0.04
CA ASP A 136 -1.61 -5.01 0.27
C ASP A 136 -0.18 -5.17 -0.32
N TYR A 137 0.49 -6.26 0.04
CA TYR A 137 1.83 -6.60 -0.45
C TYR A 137 1.91 -6.69 -1.99
N TRP A 138 0.80 -7.01 -2.61
CA TRP A 138 0.69 -7.25 -4.05
C TRP A 138 0.40 -5.99 -4.85
N GLY A 139 0.25 -4.87 -4.16
CA GLY A 139 -0.02 -3.56 -4.74
C GLY A 139 -1.50 -3.22 -4.88
N ASN A 140 -2.43 -4.11 -4.50
CA ASN A 140 -3.85 -3.79 -4.54
C ASN A 140 -4.19 -2.71 -3.52
N ILE A 141 -4.96 -1.72 -3.93
CA ILE A 141 -5.45 -0.63 -3.08
C ILE A 141 -6.97 -0.75 -2.90
N TYR A 142 -7.45 -0.60 -1.67
CA TYR A 142 -8.86 -0.74 -1.40
C TYR A 142 -9.31 0.00 -0.15
N HIS A 143 -10.61 0.37 -0.09
CA HIS A 143 -11.19 1.03 1.09
C HIS A 143 -11.03 0.17 2.33
N GLN A 144 -10.72 0.79 3.47
CA GLN A 144 -10.54 0.07 4.74
C GLN A 144 -11.72 -0.80 5.15
N LYS A 145 -12.96 -0.36 4.85
CA LYS A 145 -14.19 -1.10 5.14
C LYS A 145 -14.24 -2.52 4.54
N HIS A 146 -13.52 -2.74 3.43
CA HIS A 146 -13.51 -4.05 2.78
C HIS A 146 -12.78 -5.14 3.59
N ASN A 147 -11.98 -4.77 4.61
CA ASN A 147 -11.43 -5.75 5.55
C ASN A 147 -12.52 -6.44 6.39
N ASP A 148 -13.63 -5.73 6.66
CA ASP A 148 -14.76 -6.28 7.41
C ASP A 148 -15.75 -7.02 6.49
N GLU A 149 -15.74 -6.69 5.19
CA GLU A 149 -16.64 -7.28 4.19
C GLU A 149 -16.11 -8.59 3.60
N PHE A 150 -14.79 -8.74 3.49
CA PHE A 150 -14.14 -9.87 2.84
C PHE A 150 -13.03 -10.45 3.71
N PRO A 151 -12.90 -11.79 3.79
CA PRO A 151 -11.78 -12.40 4.48
C PRO A 151 -10.47 -12.24 3.69
N SER A 152 -9.34 -12.36 4.39
CA SER A 152 -8.03 -12.47 3.77
C SER A 152 -7.63 -13.93 3.53
N CYS A 153 -6.82 -14.17 2.50
CA CYS A 153 -6.28 -15.49 2.19
C CYS A 153 -5.16 -15.88 3.17
N ASP A 154 -5.26 -17.04 3.82
CA ASP A 154 -4.24 -17.53 4.77
C ASP A 154 -2.87 -17.85 4.14
N ASN A 155 -2.80 -17.99 2.81
CA ASN A 155 -1.55 -18.24 2.11
C ASN A 155 -0.84 -16.97 1.62
N CYS A 156 -1.58 -15.93 1.23
CA CYS A 156 -0.99 -14.74 0.60
C CYS A 156 -1.50 -13.41 1.14
N ASN A 157 -2.40 -13.44 2.11
CA ASN A 157 -3.01 -12.27 2.77
C ASN A 157 -3.72 -11.28 1.82
N ARG A 158 -4.01 -11.65 0.57
CA ARG A 158 -4.87 -10.84 -0.30
C ARG A 158 -6.31 -10.86 0.18
N LEU A 159 -6.99 -9.75 0.01
CA LEU A 159 -8.44 -9.66 0.24
C LEU A 159 -9.19 -10.58 -0.75
N MET A 160 -10.02 -11.48 -0.24
CA MET A 160 -10.71 -12.50 -1.03
C MET A 160 -12.02 -11.98 -1.60
N CYS A 161 -11.94 -11.11 -2.59
CA CYS A 161 -13.09 -10.65 -3.37
C CYS A 161 -12.94 -11.04 -4.85
N GLU A 162 -14.04 -10.96 -5.60
CA GLU A 162 -14.07 -11.36 -7.02
C GLU A 162 -13.02 -10.63 -7.85
N ARG A 163 -12.80 -9.35 -7.61
CA ARG A 163 -11.92 -8.52 -8.42
C ARG A 163 -10.43 -8.73 -8.14
N ILE A 164 -10.05 -8.90 -6.87
CA ILE A 164 -8.63 -9.05 -6.48
C ILE A 164 -8.16 -10.49 -6.65
N THR A 165 -8.98 -11.45 -6.23
CA THR A 165 -8.56 -12.85 -6.15
C THR A 165 -9.46 -13.84 -6.89
N LYS A 166 -10.49 -13.37 -7.60
CA LYS A 166 -11.56 -14.20 -8.19
C LYS A 166 -12.26 -15.05 -7.11
N GLY A 167 -12.50 -14.45 -5.93
CA GLY A 167 -13.07 -15.13 -4.79
C GLY A 167 -12.10 -16.09 -4.11
N GLY A 168 -12.63 -17.17 -3.57
CA GLY A 168 -11.88 -18.20 -2.87
C GLY A 168 -12.78 -19.18 -2.10
N TYR A 169 -12.15 -19.98 -1.24
CA TYR A 169 -12.80 -21.09 -0.52
C TYR A 169 -12.49 -21.00 0.97
N THR A 170 -13.49 -21.26 1.82
CA THR A 170 -13.28 -21.44 3.25
C THR A 170 -13.07 -22.93 3.55
N ILE A 171 -11.96 -23.25 4.19
CA ILE A 171 -11.55 -24.61 4.53
C ILE A 171 -11.64 -24.79 6.05
N ASP A 172 -12.04 -26.00 6.50
CA ASP A 172 -12.14 -26.35 7.91
C ASP A 172 -12.87 -25.29 8.79
N LYS A 173 -13.83 -24.56 8.19
CA LYS A 173 -14.65 -23.49 8.83
C LYS A 173 -13.86 -22.29 9.36
N LYS A 174 -12.55 -22.21 9.12
CA LYS A 174 -11.68 -21.16 9.66
C LYS A 174 -10.70 -20.60 8.64
N ARG A 175 -10.04 -21.46 7.84
CA ARG A 175 -9.00 -21.04 6.91
C ARG A 175 -9.59 -20.66 5.56
N ASN A 176 -9.11 -19.57 5.01
CA ASN A 176 -9.57 -19.02 3.75
C ASN A 176 -8.46 -19.06 2.70
N ILE A 177 -8.72 -19.66 1.56
CA ILE A 177 -7.76 -19.80 0.47
C ILE A 177 -8.33 -19.15 -0.80
N CYS A 178 -7.64 -18.14 -1.31
CA CYS A 178 -8.10 -17.46 -2.51
C CYS A 178 -7.94 -18.32 -3.76
N SER A 179 -8.73 -18.02 -4.79
CA SER A 179 -8.69 -18.75 -6.06
C SER A 179 -7.33 -18.68 -6.77
N LEU A 180 -6.50 -17.67 -6.49
CA LEU A 180 -5.14 -17.57 -7.04
C LEU A 180 -4.15 -18.55 -6.37
N CYS A 181 -4.31 -18.82 -5.07
CA CYS A 181 -3.47 -19.78 -4.33
C CYS A 181 -3.94 -21.21 -4.50
N TYR A 182 -5.25 -21.44 -4.67
CA TYR A 182 -5.86 -22.77 -4.69
C TYR A 182 -5.20 -23.78 -5.64
N PRO A 183 -4.80 -23.44 -6.87
CA PRO A 183 -4.14 -24.39 -7.79
C PRO A 183 -2.76 -24.90 -7.32
N LYS A 184 -2.16 -24.21 -6.34
CA LYS A 184 -0.80 -24.48 -5.85
C LYS A 184 -0.75 -24.99 -4.40
N ILE A 185 -1.89 -25.41 -3.84
CA ILE A 185 -1.93 -25.95 -2.48
C ILE A 185 -1.58 -27.43 -2.45
N ILE A 186 -1.00 -27.86 -1.32
CA ILE A 186 -0.72 -29.27 -1.04
C ILE A 186 -1.86 -29.88 -0.25
N VAL A 187 -2.51 -30.88 -0.84
CA VAL A 187 -3.66 -31.59 -0.24
C VAL A 187 -3.56 -33.10 -0.32
N LYS A 188 -2.67 -33.64 -1.17
CA LYS A 188 -2.54 -35.08 -1.40
C LYS A 188 -1.14 -35.57 -0.99
N GLN A 189 -1.12 -36.75 -0.35
CA GLN A 189 0.13 -37.42 0.03
C GLN A 189 1.09 -37.63 -1.15
N SER A 190 0.57 -37.89 -2.35
CA SER A 190 1.38 -38.09 -3.55
C SER A 190 2.20 -36.83 -3.97
N GLN A 191 1.78 -35.64 -3.58
CA GLN A 191 2.51 -34.40 -3.88
C GLN A 191 3.79 -34.27 -3.05
N ILE A 192 3.85 -34.93 -1.87
CA ILE A 192 4.96 -34.80 -0.91
C ILE A 192 6.23 -35.45 -1.41
N ILE A 193 6.16 -36.55 -2.19
CA ILE A 193 7.33 -37.34 -2.59
C ILE A 193 8.41 -36.50 -3.29
N ASN A 194 8.01 -35.64 -4.20
CA ASN A 194 8.94 -34.76 -4.91
C ASN A 194 9.43 -33.61 -4.04
N ILE A 195 8.51 -33.05 -3.22
CA ILE A 195 8.83 -31.97 -2.27
C ILE A 195 9.86 -32.46 -1.24
N ASP A 196 9.70 -33.67 -0.70
CA ASP A 196 10.65 -34.28 0.24
C ASP A 196 12.06 -34.35 -0.33
N LYS A 197 12.18 -34.90 -1.55
CA LYS A 197 13.48 -34.99 -2.25
C LYS A 197 14.11 -33.62 -2.50
N GLU A 198 13.30 -32.67 -2.94
CA GLU A 198 13.79 -31.33 -3.23
C GLU A 198 14.28 -30.63 -1.97
N VAL A 199 13.50 -30.65 -0.86
CA VAL A 199 13.87 -30.04 0.41
C VAL A 199 15.14 -30.68 0.98
N LYS A 200 15.24 -32.02 0.99
CA LYS A 200 16.46 -32.72 1.44
C LYS A 200 17.68 -32.34 0.60
N SER A 201 17.52 -32.23 -0.72
CA SER A 201 18.61 -31.76 -1.60
C SER A 201 19.10 -30.37 -1.22
N VAL A 202 18.17 -29.43 -0.97
CA VAL A 202 18.53 -28.07 -0.56
C VAL A 202 19.26 -28.04 0.78
N LEU A 203 18.84 -28.87 1.74
CA LEU A 203 19.51 -28.98 3.04
C LEU A 203 20.90 -29.65 2.92
N SER A 204 21.03 -30.60 2.02
CA SER A 204 22.33 -31.22 1.72
C SER A 204 23.36 -30.24 1.16
N ASP A 205 22.93 -29.28 0.32
CA ASP A 205 23.80 -28.24 -0.25
C ASP A 205 24.49 -27.37 0.84
N ILE A 206 23.91 -27.30 2.04
CA ILE A 206 24.48 -26.56 3.18
C ILE A 206 25.18 -27.43 4.23
N GLY A 207 25.34 -28.74 3.95
CA GLY A 207 26.04 -29.68 4.80
C GLY A 207 25.18 -30.51 5.75
N ILE A 208 23.85 -30.43 5.65
CA ILE A 208 22.90 -31.23 6.41
C ILE A 208 22.55 -32.51 5.61
N ASN A 209 23.34 -33.53 5.73
CA ASN A 209 23.29 -34.75 4.90
C ASN A 209 22.66 -35.95 5.60
N ASN A 210 22.48 -35.90 6.93
CA ASN A 210 22.13 -37.07 7.74
C ASN A 210 20.63 -37.20 8.05
N ILE A 211 19.78 -36.50 7.34
CA ILE A 211 18.32 -36.63 7.54
C ILE A 211 17.91 -38.03 7.05
N PRO A 212 17.25 -38.84 7.90
CA PRO A 212 16.82 -40.17 7.50
C PRO A 212 15.93 -40.16 6.26
N SER A 213 16.14 -41.08 5.35
CA SER A 213 15.41 -41.14 4.07
C SER A 213 13.95 -41.54 4.24
N ASN A 214 13.62 -42.25 5.31
CA ASN A 214 12.34 -42.91 5.55
C ASN A 214 11.48 -42.24 6.66
N ILE A 215 11.67 -40.93 6.93
CA ILE A 215 10.79 -40.24 7.89
C ILE A 215 9.39 -40.16 7.29
N PRO A 216 8.34 -40.69 7.99
CA PRO A 216 6.97 -40.50 7.57
C PRO A 216 6.60 -39.02 7.61
N ILE A 217 5.94 -38.52 6.57
CA ILE A 217 5.39 -37.17 6.50
C ILE A 217 3.89 -37.30 6.30
N SER A 218 3.10 -36.81 7.25
CA SER A 218 1.64 -36.85 7.17
C SER A 218 1.07 -35.46 7.00
N ILE A 219 0.06 -35.37 6.12
CA ILE A 219 -0.76 -34.15 6.00
C ILE A 219 -1.85 -34.20 7.04
N VAL A 220 -1.99 -33.14 7.84
CA VAL A 220 -3.07 -32.94 8.80
C VAL A 220 -4.07 -31.90 8.30
N ASN A 221 -5.36 -32.11 8.57
CA ASN A 221 -6.40 -31.32 7.93
C ASN A 221 -6.76 -30.02 8.68
N SER A 222 -6.41 -29.93 9.96
CA SER A 222 -6.71 -28.74 10.77
C SER A 222 -5.66 -28.45 11.82
N MET A 223 -5.62 -27.19 12.31
CA MET A 223 -4.79 -26.81 13.44
C MET A 223 -5.13 -27.58 14.70
N ALA A 224 -6.42 -27.87 14.94
CA ALA A 224 -6.86 -28.63 16.10
C ALA A 224 -6.35 -30.08 16.06
N GLU A 225 -6.25 -30.69 14.89
CA GLU A 225 -5.64 -32.03 14.70
C GLU A 225 -4.14 -31.97 15.01
N LEU A 226 -3.43 -30.94 14.54
CA LEU A 226 -2.01 -30.74 14.80
C LEU A 226 -1.74 -30.53 16.31
N ASP A 227 -2.52 -29.68 16.97
CA ASP A 227 -2.46 -29.44 18.43
C ASP A 227 -2.71 -30.76 19.22
N HIS A 228 -3.64 -31.60 18.76
CA HIS A 228 -3.93 -32.89 19.40
C HIS A 228 -2.75 -33.88 19.27
N ILE A 229 -2.12 -33.93 18.11
CA ILE A 229 -0.96 -34.80 17.84
C ILE A 229 0.27 -34.37 18.65
N SER A 230 0.50 -33.07 18.77
CA SER A 230 1.66 -32.53 19.50
C SER A 230 1.53 -32.64 21.02
N THR A 231 0.33 -32.93 21.54
CA THR A 231 0.00 -32.93 22.99
C THR A 231 0.21 -31.58 23.70
N ILE A 232 0.60 -30.56 22.97
CA ILE A 232 0.78 -29.18 23.42
C ILE A 232 0.06 -28.22 22.47
N ARG A 233 -0.28 -27.03 22.95
CA ARG A 233 -0.80 -25.98 22.08
C ARG A 233 0.33 -25.37 21.28
N LEU A 234 0.33 -25.63 19.97
CA LEU A 234 1.34 -25.10 19.05
C LEU A 234 1.03 -23.67 18.54
N GLY A 235 -0.15 -23.13 18.89
CA GLY A 235 -0.57 -21.81 18.43
C GLY A 235 -0.82 -21.77 16.91
N ASN A 236 -0.07 -20.93 16.19
CA ASN A 236 -0.18 -20.77 14.73
C ASN A 236 0.87 -21.58 13.94
N VAL A 237 1.47 -22.59 14.56
CA VAL A 237 2.48 -23.44 13.91
C VAL A 237 1.84 -24.31 12.84
N ARG A 238 2.50 -24.44 11.70
CA ARG A 238 1.98 -25.12 10.50
C ARG A 238 2.57 -26.52 10.29
N GLY A 239 3.56 -26.90 11.10
CA GLY A 239 4.21 -28.20 11.11
C GLY A 239 4.52 -28.66 12.53
N TYR A 240 4.84 -29.93 12.69
CA TYR A 240 5.29 -30.52 13.95
C TYR A 240 6.15 -31.75 13.70
N THR A 241 7.32 -31.80 14.32
CA THR A 241 8.19 -32.98 14.34
C THR A 241 8.00 -33.75 15.62
N HIS A 242 7.39 -34.91 15.51
CA HIS A 242 7.35 -35.90 16.61
C HIS A 242 8.66 -36.65 16.67
N TYR A 243 9.28 -36.71 17.85
CA TYR A 243 10.51 -37.43 18.12
C TYR A 243 10.31 -38.41 19.27
N ASN A 244 10.63 -39.67 19.04
CA ASN A 244 10.64 -40.72 20.04
C ASN A 244 11.99 -41.41 20.08
N VAL A 245 12.57 -41.57 21.26
CA VAL A 245 13.89 -42.18 21.45
C VAL A 245 13.83 -43.22 22.54
N ASN A 246 14.32 -44.41 22.23
CA ASN A 246 14.56 -45.47 23.18
C ASN A 246 16.05 -45.48 23.58
N THR A 247 16.30 -45.48 24.87
CA THR A 247 17.67 -45.48 25.40
C THR A 247 17.92 -46.74 26.26
N LEU A 248 19.14 -47.29 26.14
CA LEU A 248 19.60 -48.36 27.00
C LEU A 248 20.97 -47.97 27.57
N ALA A 249 21.10 -47.98 28.88
CA ALA A 249 22.31 -47.55 29.60
C ALA A 249 22.85 -46.20 29.15
N GLY A 250 21.92 -45.21 28.90
CA GLY A 250 22.26 -43.88 28.47
C GLY A 250 22.63 -43.73 26.99
N ARG A 251 22.58 -44.82 26.20
CA ARG A 251 22.82 -44.78 24.76
C ARG A 251 21.54 -44.90 23.99
N LYS A 252 21.37 -44.07 22.94
CA LYS A 252 20.25 -44.18 22.00
C LYS A 252 20.36 -45.51 21.24
N ILE A 253 19.33 -46.35 21.31
CA ILE A 253 19.22 -47.62 20.62
C ILE A 253 18.23 -47.60 19.48
N LYS A 254 17.26 -46.68 19.53
CA LYS A 254 16.27 -46.45 18.48
C LYS A 254 15.81 -45.02 18.50
N GLU A 255 15.78 -44.39 17.33
CA GLU A 255 15.20 -43.07 17.11
C GLU A 255 14.11 -43.17 16.05
N GLU A 256 12.98 -42.59 16.31
CA GLU A 256 11.85 -42.55 15.41
C GLU A 256 11.36 -41.11 15.26
N PHE A 257 11.20 -40.71 14.02
CA PHE A 257 10.70 -39.38 13.65
C PHE A 257 9.43 -39.53 12.86
N HIS A 258 8.51 -38.58 13.04
CA HIS A 258 7.32 -38.42 12.22
C HIS A 258 7.03 -36.94 12.06
N ILE A 259 6.94 -36.46 10.83
CA ILE A 259 6.66 -35.04 10.54
C ILE A 259 5.19 -34.90 10.15
N TYR A 260 4.51 -33.96 10.76
CA TYR A 260 3.14 -33.59 10.45
C TYR A 260 3.13 -32.19 9.87
N VAL A 261 2.46 -31.97 8.73
CA VAL A 261 2.38 -30.66 8.07
C VAL A 261 0.92 -30.35 7.74
N LEU A 262 0.51 -29.13 7.99
CA LEU A 262 -0.87 -28.67 7.74
C LEU A 262 -1.19 -28.73 6.24
N SER A 263 -2.37 -29.24 5.91
CA SER A 263 -2.89 -29.26 4.54
C SER A 263 -3.21 -27.87 4.01
N ASN A 264 -3.41 -27.75 2.71
CA ASN A 264 -3.84 -26.53 2.04
C ASN A 264 -2.86 -25.34 2.17
N LEU A 265 -1.62 -25.59 2.54
CA LEU A 265 -0.55 -24.61 2.40
C LEU A 265 -0.18 -24.47 0.91
N HIS A 266 0.15 -23.25 0.49
CA HIS A 266 0.80 -23.04 -0.80
C HIS A 266 2.09 -23.87 -0.87
N GLU A 267 2.42 -24.46 -2.01
CA GLU A 267 3.56 -25.36 -2.16
C GLU A 267 4.87 -24.80 -1.58
N LEU A 268 5.17 -23.53 -1.82
CA LEU A 268 6.35 -22.89 -1.22
C LEU A 268 6.29 -22.81 0.31
N ALA A 269 5.14 -22.48 0.87
CA ALA A 269 4.95 -22.47 2.32
C ALA A 269 5.09 -23.88 2.90
N PHE A 270 4.57 -24.89 2.20
CA PHE A 270 4.74 -26.30 2.58
C PHE A 270 6.21 -26.72 2.58
N LYS A 271 6.96 -26.40 1.51
CA LYS A 271 8.40 -26.65 1.42
C LYS A 271 9.17 -25.97 2.54
N ALA A 272 8.85 -24.71 2.83
CA ALA A 272 9.47 -23.93 3.90
C ALA A 272 9.21 -24.55 5.30
N VAL A 273 7.96 -24.95 5.58
CA VAL A 273 7.61 -25.66 6.81
C VAL A 273 8.34 -27.00 6.88
N LEU A 274 8.38 -27.79 5.82
CA LEU A 274 9.07 -29.08 5.80
C LEU A 274 10.58 -28.94 6.05
N ALA A 275 11.20 -27.90 5.51
CA ALA A 275 12.60 -27.61 5.78
C ALA A 275 12.84 -27.22 7.25
N HIS A 276 11.93 -26.46 7.86
CA HIS A 276 11.94 -26.15 9.29
C HIS A 276 11.88 -27.43 10.12
N GLU A 277 10.93 -28.34 9.82
CA GLU A 277 10.78 -29.60 10.55
C GLU A 277 11.99 -30.52 10.39
N TYR A 278 12.63 -30.54 9.24
CA TYR A 278 13.89 -31.29 9.06
C TYR A 278 15.05 -30.72 9.87
N LEU A 279 15.08 -29.43 10.15
CA LEU A 279 16.09 -28.88 11.03
C LEU A 279 15.83 -29.26 12.50
N HIS A 280 14.57 -29.49 12.93
CA HIS A 280 14.30 -30.13 14.22
C HIS A 280 14.86 -31.55 14.26
N VAL A 281 14.64 -32.36 13.19
CA VAL A 281 15.25 -33.69 13.09
C VAL A 281 16.75 -33.63 13.24
N TYR A 282 17.41 -32.68 12.53
CA TYR A 282 18.85 -32.48 12.62
C TYR A 282 19.33 -32.17 14.02
N LEU A 283 18.61 -31.30 14.75
CA LEU A 283 18.95 -30.95 16.13
C LEU A 283 18.81 -32.18 17.06
N PHE A 284 17.72 -32.93 16.95
CA PHE A 284 17.49 -34.14 17.78
C PHE A 284 18.52 -35.24 17.51
N GLN A 285 18.90 -35.47 16.27
CA GLN A 285 19.90 -36.48 15.90
C GLN A 285 21.30 -36.17 16.47
N ASN A 286 21.62 -34.89 16.61
CA ASN A 286 22.92 -34.45 17.11
C ASN A 286 22.89 -34.07 18.61
N ASP A 287 21.78 -34.36 19.30
CA ASP A 287 21.61 -34.02 20.72
C ASP A 287 21.84 -32.53 21.04
N TYR A 288 21.47 -31.64 20.14
CA TYR A 288 21.56 -30.20 20.35
C TYR A 288 20.37 -29.70 21.14
N ASP A 289 20.56 -29.43 22.44
CA ASP A 289 19.54 -28.82 23.32
C ASP A 289 19.73 -27.29 23.35
N LEU A 290 18.98 -26.61 22.52
CA LEU A 290 19.01 -25.16 22.38
C LEU A 290 17.86 -24.51 23.17
N GLU A 291 18.08 -23.27 23.65
CA GLU A 291 16.99 -22.40 24.11
C GLU A 291 15.93 -22.25 23.01
N SER A 292 14.65 -22.08 23.41
CA SER A 292 13.52 -22.07 22.48
C SER A 292 13.70 -21.11 21.32
N ASP A 293 14.12 -19.85 21.60
CA ASP A 293 14.37 -18.83 20.59
C ASP A 293 15.48 -19.21 19.59
N LEU A 294 16.54 -19.84 20.08
CA LEU A 294 17.65 -20.29 19.22
C LEU A 294 17.26 -21.53 18.39
N ARG A 295 16.48 -22.44 18.99
CA ARG A 295 16.00 -23.65 18.31
C ARG A 295 15.06 -23.31 17.18
N GLU A 296 13.97 -22.55 17.46
CA GLU A 296 13.01 -22.14 16.46
C GLU A 296 13.64 -21.20 15.42
N GLY A 297 14.50 -20.29 15.87
CA GLY A 297 15.27 -19.40 15.01
C GLY A 297 16.17 -20.16 14.04
N PHE A 298 16.87 -21.21 14.50
CA PHE A 298 17.68 -22.07 13.63
C PHE A 298 16.81 -22.84 12.63
N CYS A 299 15.70 -23.43 13.06
CA CYS A 299 14.78 -24.13 12.19
C CYS A 299 14.18 -23.21 11.12
N ASN A 300 13.91 -21.97 11.45
CA ASN A 300 13.46 -20.95 10.49
C ASN A 300 14.52 -20.57 9.44
N LEU A 301 15.81 -20.83 9.67
CA LEU A 301 16.82 -20.71 8.60
C LEU A 301 16.59 -21.72 7.47
N GLY A 302 16.02 -22.89 7.78
CA GLY A 302 15.59 -23.86 6.76
C GLY A 302 14.48 -23.30 5.87
N SER A 303 13.45 -22.68 6.49
CA SER A 303 12.41 -21.98 5.75
C SER A 303 12.99 -20.87 4.86
N GLN A 304 13.86 -20.03 5.41
CA GLN A 304 14.52 -18.95 4.67
C GLN A 304 15.31 -19.50 3.46
N LEU A 305 16.00 -20.60 3.62
CA LEU A 305 16.82 -21.20 2.56
C LEU A 305 15.96 -21.59 1.37
N ILE A 306 14.81 -22.22 1.60
CA ILE A 306 13.83 -22.59 0.55
C ILE A 306 13.30 -21.33 -0.14
N LEU A 307 12.88 -20.34 0.63
CA LEU A 307 12.27 -19.12 0.11
C LEU A 307 13.27 -18.29 -0.71
N LYS A 308 14.50 -18.15 -0.24
CA LYS A 308 15.57 -17.45 -0.98
C LYS A 308 15.95 -18.16 -2.30
N LYS A 309 15.87 -19.49 -2.35
CA LYS A 309 16.18 -20.26 -3.56
C LYS A 309 15.12 -20.05 -4.64
N ASP A 310 13.85 -19.94 -4.29
CA ASP A 310 12.75 -19.71 -5.23
C ASP A 310 12.74 -18.27 -5.80
N ASN A 311 12.96 -17.28 -4.97
CA ASN A 311 13.04 -15.84 -5.31
C ASN A 311 11.82 -15.29 -6.11
N SER A 312 10.65 -15.91 -5.97
CA SER A 312 9.40 -15.40 -6.54
C SER A 312 8.79 -14.33 -5.66
N ILE A 313 7.79 -13.60 -6.17
CA ILE A 313 7.05 -12.63 -5.35
C ILE A 313 6.33 -13.29 -4.16
N VAL A 314 5.91 -14.56 -4.30
CA VAL A 314 5.31 -15.34 -3.21
C VAL A 314 6.35 -15.67 -2.16
N SER A 315 7.55 -16.11 -2.56
CA SER A 315 8.64 -16.38 -1.63
C SER A 315 9.10 -15.14 -0.90
N ASN A 316 9.18 -14.00 -1.60
CA ASN A 316 9.53 -12.73 -0.98
C ASN A 316 8.47 -12.30 0.05
N TYR A 317 7.17 -12.41 -0.27
CA TYR A 317 6.09 -12.16 0.69
C TYR A 317 6.23 -13.02 1.96
N LEU A 318 6.44 -14.33 1.79
CA LEU A 318 6.59 -15.25 2.92
C LEU A 318 7.85 -14.92 3.76
N LEU A 319 8.93 -14.57 3.10
CA LEU A 319 10.18 -14.21 3.73
C LEU A 319 10.06 -12.89 4.51
N ASP A 320 9.47 -11.87 3.91
CA ASP A 320 9.24 -10.59 4.57
C ASP A 320 8.33 -10.76 5.80
N SER A 321 7.30 -11.61 5.69
CA SER A 321 6.45 -11.95 6.85
C SER A 321 7.22 -12.62 8.00
N MET A 322 8.27 -13.40 7.70
CA MET A 322 9.17 -13.96 8.74
C MET A 322 10.00 -12.88 9.42
N TYR A 323 10.52 -11.91 8.66
CA TYR A 323 11.30 -10.79 9.21
C TYR A 323 10.45 -9.80 10.02
N GLU A 324 9.18 -9.63 9.67
CA GLU A 324 8.25 -8.73 10.34
C GLU A 324 7.55 -9.35 11.56
N SER A 325 7.80 -10.63 11.83
CA SER A 325 7.19 -11.34 12.96
C SER A 325 7.72 -10.86 14.31
N ASP A 326 6.82 -10.42 15.18
CA ASP A 326 7.12 -10.02 16.56
C ASP A 326 7.21 -11.18 17.54
N ASP A 327 6.93 -12.41 17.10
CA ASP A 327 7.03 -13.61 17.92
C ASP A 327 8.44 -13.78 18.48
N LEU A 328 8.54 -14.17 19.75
CA LEU A 328 9.82 -14.22 20.45
C LEU A 328 10.72 -15.34 19.93
N ASP A 329 10.14 -16.49 19.65
CA ASP A 329 10.88 -17.68 19.22
C ASP A 329 11.00 -17.70 17.69
N TYR A 330 9.87 -17.62 16.97
CA TYR A 330 9.83 -17.74 15.52
C TYR A 330 10.30 -16.49 14.77
N GLY A 331 10.04 -15.28 15.30
CA GLY A 331 10.43 -14.00 14.69
C GLY A 331 11.80 -13.52 15.20
N LYS A 332 11.88 -13.14 16.48
CA LYS A 332 13.13 -12.60 17.05
C LYS A 332 14.25 -13.62 17.11
N GLY A 333 13.94 -14.88 17.43
CA GLY A 333 14.86 -15.99 17.35
C GLY A 333 15.44 -16.16 15.94
N PHE A 334 14.58 -16.12 14.92
CA PHE A 334 15.00 -16.15 13.51
C PHE A 334 15.96 -15.02 13.15
N ILE A 335 15.63 -13.77 13.51
CA ILE A 335 16.53 -12.62 13.27
C ILE A 335 17.88 -12.81 13.94
N LYS A 336 17.91 -13.34 15.16
CA LYS A 336 19.14 -13.62 15.93
C LYS A 336 19.99 -14.68 15.21
N MET A 337 19.39 -15.79 14.80
CA MET A 337 20.08 -16.87 14.10
C MET A 337 20.51 -16.48 12.69
N ASN A 338 19.70 -15.70 11.97
CA ASN A 338 20.08 -15.18 10.66
C ASN A 338 21.32 -14.25 10.72
N LYS A 339 21.41 -13.36 11.71
CA LYS A 339 22.62 -12.55 11.93
C LYS A 339 23.85 -13.41 12.20
N MET A 340 23.68 -14.51 12.91
CA MET A 340 24.78 -15.46 13.11
C MET A 340 25.18 -16.16 11.81
N LEU A 341 24.20 -16.58 11.01
CA LEU A 341 24.43 -17.19 9.69
C LEU A 341 25.16 -16.22 8.76
N GLU A 342 24.73 -14.98 8.65
CA GLU A 342 25.35 -13.94 7.83
C GLU A 342 26.82 -13.69 8.23
N LYS A 343 27.09 -13.68 9.52
CA LYS A 343 28.46 -13.47 10.04
C LYS A 343 29.37 -14.69 9.86
N LYS A 344 28.84 -15.90 9.99
CA LYS A 344 29.64 -17.13 10.07
C LYS A 344 29.62 -17.97 8.80
N GLY A 345 28.52 -17.92 8.03
CA GLY A 345 28.18 -18.90 6.99
C GLY A 345 27.74 -20.25 7.59
N TRP A 346 27.13 -21.10 6.75
CA TRP A 346 26.52 -22.35 7.19
C TRP A 346 27.51 -23.28 7.90
N ASN A 347 28.66 -23.61 7.30
CA ASN A 347 29.64 -24.54 7.90
C ASN A 347 30.07 -24.14 9.30
N LYS A 348 30.35 -22.86 9.52
CA LYS A 348 30.77 -22.38 10.85
C LYS A 348 29.60 -22.30 11.82
N LEU A 349 28.39 -22.02 11.33
CA LEU A 349 27.19 -22.00 12.16
C LEU A 349 26.88 -23.41 12.67
N LEU A 350 26.85 -24.42 11.81
CA LEU A 350 26.61 -25.82 12.19
C LEU A 350 27.62 -26.28 13.26
N ASN A 351 28.92 -25.99 13.07
CA ASN A 351 29.94 -26.29 14.06
C ASN A 351 29.79 -25.49 15.36
N TYR A 352 29.12 -24.36 15.33
CA TYR A 352 28.89 -23.51 16.48
C TYR A 352 27.70 -23.95 17.33
N LEU A 353 26.76 -24.74 16.78
CA LEU A 353 25.59 -25.26 17.53
C LEU A 353 26.00 -26.02 18.79
N VAL A 354 27.07 -26.80 18.73
CA VAL A 354 27.65 -27.46 19.92
C VAL A 354 27.92 -26.53 21.08
N LYS A 355 28.35 -25.29 20.80
CA LYS A 355 28.62 -24.25 21.81
C LYS A 355 27.36 -23.54 22.30
N LEU A 356 26.29 -23.62 21.55
CA LEU A 356 24.99 -23.03 21.91
C LEU A 356 24.11 -24.04 22.65
N SER A 357 24.39 -25.35 22.48
CA SER A 357 23.73 -26.42 23.22
C SER A 357 24.13 -26.39 24.70
N LYS A 358 23.16 -26.67 25.59
CA LYS A 358 23.32 -26.71 27.05
C LYS A 358 24.01 -28.01 27.49
#